data_dabe7afcb4e563dc6ae68ceccf050e52
#
_entry.id   dabe7afcb4e563dc6ae68ceccf050e52
#
_cell.length_a   1.000
_cell.length_b   1.000
_cell.length_c   1.000
_cell.angle_alpha   90.00
_cell.angle_beta   90.00
_cell.angle_gamma   90.00
#
_symmetry.space_group_name_H-M   'P 1'
#
loop_
_entity.id
_entity.type
_entity.pdbx_description
1 polymer ?
#
loop_
_entity_poly.entity_id
_entity_poly.type
_entity_poly.pdbx_seq_one_letter_code
_entity_poly.pdbx_strand_id
1 'polypeptide(L)'
;EKEEGYELDVFLKNGGGLIWFSSGMEADPAFDKYFSNLNFPIAHDIIESDFGAFNVRVPKIKDNAIHDLDVRKLSDELPEVFQYIKHTTKSRQKVHLELNNGDPLLIDFKRGNGKVFYFSSILDLDWNDMPLRGLLVPLMYKLLVLGGTDEVNSMPVKLGRVKWITLDGNEVKSEWEVESPSGIKNLIVPD
;
A
#
# COMPACT_ATOMS: atom_id res chain seq x y z
N GLU A 1 3.66 -21.43 -11.74
CA GLU A 1 4.26 -20.06 -11.87
C GLU A 1 3.44 -19.14 -12.81
N LYS A 2 3.09 -19.56 -14.04
CA LYS A 2 2.26 -18.74 -14.97
C LYS A 2 0.83 -18.60 -14.48
N GLU A 3 0.32 -19.62 -13.84
CA GLU A 3 -1.01 -19.72 -13.27
C GLU A 3 -1.10 -18.85 -11.98
N GLU A 4 -0.07 -18.85 -11.15
CA GLU A 4 0.00 -18.06 -9.92
C GLU A 4 -0.03 -16.54 -10.16
N GLY A 5 0.72 -16.04 -11.15
CA GLY A 5 0.68 -14.63 -11.52
C GLY A 5 -0.67 -14.18 -12.07
N TYR A 6 -1.36 -15.08 -12.79
CA TYR A 6 -2.70 -14.83 -13.30
C TYR A 6 -3.74 -14.82 -12.17
N GLU A 7 -3.68 -15.79 -11.26
CA GLU A 7 -4.59 -15.87 -10.11
C GLU A 7 -4.45 -14.66 -9.20
N LEU A 8 -3.21 -14.21 -8.95
CA LEU A 8 -2.95 -13.01 -8.18
C LEU A 8 -3.48 -11.74 -8.86
N ASP A 9 -3.35 -11.65 -10.18
CA ASP A 9 -3.93 -10.54 -10.95
C ASP A 9 -5.46 -10.52 -10.86
N VAL A 10 -6.10 -11.68 -10.96
CA VAL A 10 -7.56 -11.83 -10.80
C VAL A 10 -7.99 -11.46 -9.38
N PHE A 11 -7.27 -11.94 -8.35
CA PHE A 11 -7.53 -11.59 -6.96
C PHE A 11 -7.49 -10.08 -6.72
N LEU A 12 -6.45 -9.42 -7.21
CA LEU A 12 -6.30 -7.97 -7.09
C LEU A 12 -7.39 -7.21 -7.85
N LYS A 13 -7.71 -7.64 -9.09
CA LYS A 13 -8.78 -7.00 -9.88
C LYS A 13 -10.15 -7.06 -9.20
N ASN A 14 -10.38 -8.10 -8.40
CA ASN A 14 -11.61 -8.29 -7.64
C ASN A 14 -11.62 -7.59 -6.27
N GLY A 15 -10.64 -6.75 -5.98
CA GLY A 15 -10.59 -5.96 -4.74
C GLY A 15 -9.71 -6.55 -3.64
N GLY A 16 -8.93 -7.59 -3.95
CA GLY A 16 -7.98 -8.15 -2.98
C GLY A 16 -6.85 -7.21 -2.61
N GLY A 17 -6.40 -7.26 -1.36
CA GLY A 17 -5.22 -6.52 -0.88
C GLY A 17 -3.97 -7.40 -0.89
N LEU A 18 -2.83 -6.84 -1.32
CA LEU A 18 -1.54 -7.51 -1.33
C LEU A 18 -0.49 -6.67 -0.59
N ILE A 19 0.26 -7.31 0.29
CA ILE A 19 1.49 -6.75 0.86
C ILE A 19 2.65 -7.58 0.32
N TRP A 20 3.55 -6.94 -0.42
CA TRP A 20 4.69 -7.57 -1.05
C TRP A 20 5.99 -7.04 -0.47
N PHE A 21 6.91 -7.95 -0.14
CA PHE A 21 8.25 -7.62 0.28
C PHE A 21 9.24 -8.06 -0.79
N SER A 22 9.93 -7.09 -1.39
CA SER A 22 10.90 -7.35 -2.47
C SER A 22 12.13 -8.05 -1.93
N SER A 23 12.49 -9.16 -2.57
CA SER A 23 13.65 -9.98 -2.23
C SER A 23 14.73 -9.98 -3.32
N GLY A 24 14.56 -9.19 -4.37
CA GLY A 24 15.44 -9.17 -5.54
C GLY A 24 14.99 -10.12 -6.67
N MET A 25 13.98 -10.96 -6.43
CA MET A 25 13.42 -11.81 -7.49
C MET A 25 12.84 -10.97 -8.65
N GLU A 26 12.41 -9.75 -8.34
CA GLU A 26 11.80 -8.82 -9.30
C GLU A 26 12.80 -8.29 -10.33
N ALA A 27 14.11 -8.39 -10.06
CA ALA A 27 15.16 -8.07 -11.01
C ALA A 27 15.43 -9.20 -12.03
N ASP A 28 14.89 -10.41 -11.78
CA ASP A 28 15.01 -11.52 -12.74
C ASP A 28 14.06 -11.30 -13.92
N PRO A 29 14.55 -11.36 -15.19
CA PRO A 29 13.68 -11.28 -16.36
C PRO A 29 12.56 -12.32 -16.40
N ALA A 30 12.72 -13.46 -15.72
CA ALA A 30 11.66 -14.45 -15.57
C ALA A 30 10.49 -13.94 -14.74
N PHE A 31 10.74 -13.05 -13.77
CA PHE A 31 9.69 -12.45 -12.97
C PHE A 31 8.71 -11.63 -13.82
N ASP A 32 9.20 -10.77 -14.69
CA ASP A 32 8.38 -9.97 -15.59
C ASP A 32 7.47 -10.81 -16.48
N LYS A 33 7.91 -12.00 -16.86
CA LYS A 33 7.12 -12.92 -17.68
C LYS A 33 5.83 -13.39 -16.98
N TYR A 34 5.88 -13.51 -15.65
CA TYR A 34 4.77 -14.01 -14.83
C TYR A 34 3.97 -12.90 -14.15
N PHE A 35 4.63 -11.80 -13.81
CA PHE A 35 4.07 -10.73 -12.96
C PHE A 35 3.99 -9.36 -13.64
N SER A 36 4.28 -9.26 -14.95
CA SER A 36 4.20 -8.00 -15.72
C SER A 36 2.86 -7.27 -15.59
N ASN A 37 1.78 -8.06 -15.43
CA ASN A 37 0.42 -7.53 -15.30
C ASN A 37 0.15 -6.85 -13.94
N LEU A 38 0.95 -7.11 -12.91
CA LEU A 38 0.72 -6.60 -11.55
C LEU A 38 1.11 -5.13 -11.38
N ASN A 39 1.79 -4.55 -12.37
CA ASN A 39 2.23 -3.16 -12.36
C ASN A 39 3.21 -2.82 -11.21
N PHE A 40 4.03 -3.79 -10.81
CA PHE A 40 5.08 -3.55 -9.81
C PHE A 40 6.03 -2.41 -10.24
N PRO A 41 6.71 -1.74 -9.28
CA PRO A 41 7.82 -0.84 -9.58
C PRO A 41 8.89 -1.58 -10.40
N ILE A 42 9.70 -0.82 -11.15
CA ILE A 42 10.79 -1.42 -11.91
C ILE A 42 11.96 -1.65 -10.93
N ALA A 43 12.29 -2.91 -10.69
CA ALA A 43 13.42 -3.31 -9.86
C ALA A 43 14.75 -3.15 -10.62
N HIS A 44 15.77 -2.72 -9.89
CA HIS A 44 17.14 -2.59 -10.36
C HIS A 44 18.07 -3.44 -9.49
N ASP A 45 19.13 -2.85 -8.99
CA ASP A 45 20.14 -3.53 -8.20
C ASP A 45 19.80 -3.57 -6.71
N ILE A 46 20.38 -4.52 -6.00
CA ILE A 46 20.45 -4.51 -4.55
C ILE A 46 21.44 -3.42 -4.14
N ILE A 47 21.00 -2.53 -3.27
CA ILE A 47 21.83 -1.49 -2.68
C ILE A 47 22.11 -1.87 -1.23
N GLU A 48 23.37 -1.98 -0.89
CA GLU A 48 23.84 -2.20 0.48
C GLU A 48 24.41 -0.90 1.06
N SER A 49 24.33 -0.74 2.36
CA SER A 49 24.97 0.39 3.04
C SER A 49 26.44 0.10 3.29
N ASP A 50 27.32 0.90 2.75
CA ASP A 50 28.77 0.78 2.98
C ASP A 50 29.15 1.07 4.45
N PHE A 51 28.42 1.96 5.11
CA PHE A 51 28.65 2.36 6.49
C PHE A 51 27.34 2.65 7.23
N GLY A 52 26.99 1.81 8.18
CA GLY A 52 25.80 2.00 9.01
C GLY A 52 24.50 1.55 8.30
N ALA A 53 23.51 2.43 8.25
CA ALA A 53 22.20 2.12 7.73
C ALA A 53 21.56 3.30 6.99
N PHE A 54 20.60 3.01 6.12
CA PHE A 54 19.69 4.01 5.57
C PHE A 54 18.58 4.29 6.58
N ASN A 55 18.43 5.56 6.98
CA ASN A 55 17.35 5.97 7.87
C ASN A 55 16.05 6.13 7.09
N VAL A 56 14.96 5.65 7.68
CA VAL A 56 13.62 5.78 7.10
C VAL A 56 13.01 7.14 7.42
N ARG A 57 12.28 7.70 6.47
CA ARG A 57 11.53 8.95 6.59
C ARG A 57 10.09 8.77 6.12
N VAL A 58 9.20 9.57 6.68
CA VAL A 58 7.81 9.67 6.23
C VAL A 58 7.69 10.94 5.39
N PRO A 59 7.48 10.82 4.07
CA PRO A 59 7.33 11.98 3.20
C PRO A 59 6.07 12.78 3.57
N LYS A 60 6.17 14.10 3.48
CA LYS A 60 5.05 15.03 3.74
C LYS A 60 4.13 15.10 2.52
N ILE A 61 3.42 14.02 2.24
CA ILE A 61 2.43 13.98 1.17
C ILE A 61 1.01 14.00 1.75
N LYS A 62 0.09 14.60 1.00
CA LYS A 62 -1.33 14.51 1.29
C LYS A 62 -1.77 13.05 1.14
N ASP A 63 -2.61 12.57 2.06
CA ASP A 63 -3.12 11.19 2.06
C ASP A 63 -2.04 10.09 2.20
N ASN A 64 -1.00 10.34 3.01
CA ASN A 64 -0.06 9.31 3.40
C ASN A 64 -0.76 8.26 4.28
N ALA A 65 -0.73 6.99 3.87
CA ALA A 65 -1.37 5.89 4.60
C ALA A 65 -0.88 5.74 6.06
N ILE A 66 0.28 6.30 6.38
CA ILE A 66 0.93 6.21 7.69
C ILE A 66 0.70 7.46 8.55
N HIS A 67 0.08 8.51 7.98
CA HIS A 67 -0.07 9.79 8.67
C HIS A 67 -0.82 9.70 10.00
N ASP A 68 -1.77 8.78 10.13
CA ASP A 68 -2.54 8.57 11.37
C ASP A 68 -1.80 7.73 12.42
N LEU A 69 -0.75 7.02 12.00
CA LEU A 69 0.20 6.46 12.94
C LEU A 69 0.98 7.65 13.48
N ASP A 70 0.89 7.95 14.77
CA ASP A 70 1.57 9.11 15.38
C ASP A 70 3.10 8.97 15.24
N VAL A 71 3.55 9.12 13.99
CA VAL A 71 4.96 8.90 13.57
C VAL A 71 5.90 9.81 14.34
N ARG A 72 5.40 10.93 14.90
CA ARG A 72 6.21 11.81 15.74
C ARG A 72 6.56 11.17 17.08
N LYS A 73 5.68 10.31 17.63
CA LYS A 73 5.98 9.47 18.78
C LYS A 73 6.76 8.22 18.42
N LEU A 74 6.75 7.86 17.13
CA LEU A 74 7.44 6.69 16.58
C LEU A 74 8.75 7.06 15.88
N SER A 75 9.27 8.29 16.03
CA SER A 75 10.53 8.69 15.36
C SER A 75 11.70 7.78 15.73
N ASP A 76 11.75 7.34 17.00
CA ASP A 76 12.77 6.42 17.50
C ASP A 76 12.46 4.95 17.17
N GLU A 77 11.27 4.68 16.63
CA GLU A 77 10.78 3.35 16.23
C GLU A 77 10.81 3.13 14.72
N LEU A 78 11.28 4.12 13.96
CA LEU A 78 11.52 3.95 12.54
C LEU A 78 12.68 2.97 12.31
N PRO A 79 12.56 2.04 11.35
CA PRO A 79 13.58 1.04 11.13
C PRO A 79 14.84 1.64 10.51
N GLU A 80 15.95 0.96 10.72
CA GLU A 80 17.18 1.11 9.97
C GLU A 80 17.22 0.05 8.85
N VAL A 81 17.56 0.47 7.64
CA VAL A 81 17.64 -0.40 6.46
C VAL A 81 19.08 -0.56 6.05
N PHE A 82 19.57 -1.79 5.97
CA PHE A 82 20.94 -2.13 5.59
C PHE A 82 21.05 -2.47 4.12
N GLN A 83 19.99 -3.11 3.58
CA GLN A 83 19.88 -3.52 2.19
C GLN A 83 18.46 -3.28 1.67
N TYR A 84 18.35 -2.90 0.42
CA TYR A 84 17.06 -2.75 -0.27
C TYR A 84 17.25 -2.90 -1.78
N ILE A 85 16.15 -3.19 -2.48
CA ILE A 85 16.13 -3.20 -3.94
C ILE A 85 15.81 -1.77 -4.40
N LYS A 86 16.70 -1.20 -5.21
CA LYS A 86 16.44 0.09 -5.84
C LYS A 86 15.31 -0.04 -6.85
N HIS A 87 14.32 0.84 -6.77
CA HIS A 87 13.15 0.83 -7.65
C HIS A 87 12.94 2.17 -8.32
N THR A 88 12.50 2.10 -9.59
CA THR A 88 11.87 3.25 -10.25
C THR A 88 10.36 3.10 -10.15
N THR A 89 9.70 4.08 -9.52
CA THR A 89 8.24 4.13 -9.42
C THR A 89 7.60 4.45 -10.77
N LYS A 90 6.45 3.81 -11.03
CA LYS A 90 5.60 4.11 -12.20
C LYS A 90 4.58 5.20 -11.86
N SER A 91 3.91 5.73 -12.87
CA SER A 91 2.81 6.68 -12.67
C SER A 91 1.71 6.07 -11.78
N ARG A 92 1.10 6.90 -10.93
CA ARG A 92 0.06 6.52 -9.96
C ARG A 92 0.53 5.62 -8.80
N GLN A 93 1.83 5.46 -8.61
CA GLN A 93 2.40 4.84 -7.41
C GLN A 93 2.71 5.93 -6.38
N LYS A 94 2.30 5.73 -5.13
CA LYS A 94 2.53 6.67 -4.03
C LYS A 94 3.58 6.12 -3.09
N VAL A 95 4.51 6.96 -2.66
CA VAL A 95 5.56 6.60 -1.69
C VAL A 95 5.10 6.99 -0.30
N HIS A 96 4.99 6.04 0.62
CA HIS A 96 4.59 6.25 2.01
C HIS A 96 5.76 6.29 2.98
N LEU A 97 6.80 5.51 2.70
CA LEU A 97 8.09 5.55 3.39
C LEU A 97 9.19 5.70 2.35
N GLU A 98 10.17 6.53 2.66
CA GLU A 98 11.38 6.73 1.85
C GLU A 98 12.62 6.60 2.71
N LEU A 99 13.74 6.29 2.09
CA LEU A 99 15.05 6.32 2.72
C LEU A 99 15.65 7.73 2.70
N ASN A 100 16.66 7.97 3.53
CA ASN A 100 17.32 9.28 3.62
C ASN A 100 18.01 9.73 2.32
N ASN A 101 18.28 8.79 1.39
CA ASN A 101 18.79 9.08 0.06
C ASN A 101 17.68 9.38 -0.98
N GLY A 102 16.40 9.34 -0.57
CA GLY A 102 15.25 9.60 -1.42
C GLY A 102 14.67 8.38 -2.15
N ASP A 103 15.27 7.21 -2.03
CA ASP A 103 14.74 5.99 -2.63
C ASP A 103 13.49 5.50 -1.85
N PRO A 104 12.47 4.96 -2.53
CA PRO A 104 11.24 4.53 -1.89
C PRO A 104 11.44 3.22 -1.10
N LEU A 105 10.89 3.16 0.13
CA LEU A 105 10.86 1.95 0.94
C LEU A 105 9.49 1.28 0.93
N LEU A 106 8.41 2.06 1.06
CA LEU A 106 7.03 1.57 0.97
C LEU A 106 6.27 2.36 -0.08
N ILE A 107 5.74 1.64 -1.05
CA ILE A 107 4.97 2.17 -2.17
C ILE A 107 3.58 1.57 -2.15
N ASP A 108 2.54 2.32 -2.50
CA ASP A 108 1.22 1.78 -2.80
C ASP A 108 0.78 2.09 -4.23
N PHE A 109 -0.06 1.22 -4.76
CA PHE A 109 -0.74 1.43 -6.05
C PHE A 109 -1.97 0.52 -6.16
N LYS A 110 -2.87 0.87 -7.07
CA LYS A 110 -4.07 0.08 -7.36
C LYS A 110 -3.84 -0.88 -8.52
N ARG A 111 -4.48 -2.05 -8.44
CA ARG A 111 -4.63 -2.99 -9.54
C ARG A 111 -6.08 -3.45 -9.62
N GLY A 112 -6.84 -2.95 -10.64
CA GLY A 112 -8.29 -3.08 -10.63
C GLY A 112 -8.90 -2.39 -9.40
N ASN A 113 -9.73 -3.11 -8.67
CA ASN A 113 -10.30 -2.64 -7.41
C ASN A 113 -9.40 -2.93 -6.19
N GLY A 114 -8.33 -3.70 -6.38
CA GLY A 114 -7.41 -4.08 -5.33
C GLY A 114 -6.29 -3.09 -5.10
N LYS A 115 -5.64 -3.24 -3.95
CA LYS A 115 -4.55 -2.38 -3.51
C LYS A 115 -3.29 -3.21 -3.22
N VAL A 116 -2.16 -2.73 -3.71
CA VAL A 116 -0.85 -3.34 -3.47
C VAL A 116 -0.02 -2.40 -2.61
N PHE A 117 0.57 -2.93 -1.55
CA PHE A 117 1.61 -2.29 -0.75
C PHE A 117 2.90 -3.04 -1.02
N TYR A 118 3.90 -2.33 -1.49
CA TYR A 118 5.16 -2.89 -1.95
C TYR A 118 6.31 -2.32 -1.15
N PHE A 119 7.03 -3.20 -0.44
CA PHE A 119 8.26 -2.86 0.28
C PHE A 119 9.47 -3.18 -0.58
N SER A 120 10.42 -2.26 -0.63
CA SER A 120 11.68 -2.45 -1.36
C SER A 120 12.74 -3.27 -0.60
N SER A 121 12.38 -3.81 0.56
CA SER A 121 13.24 -4.64 1.40
C SER A 121 12.42 -5.77 2.02
N ILE A 122 13.02 -6.95 2.20
CA ILE A 122 12.38 -8.08 2.90
C ILE A 122 12.40 -7.84 4.42
N LEU A 123 11.55 -8.58 5.15
CA LEU A 123 11.56 -8.61 6.62
C LEU A 123 12.62 -9.61 7.12
N ASP A 124 13.88 -9.26 6.96
CA ASP A 124 15.02 -10.04 7.39
C ASP A 124 16.01 -9.14 8.13
N LEU A 125 16.60 -9.63 9.21
CA LEU A 125 17.50 -8.85 10.06
C LEU A 125 18.83 -8.49 9.36
N ASP A 126 19.21 -9.24 8.33
CA ASP A 126 20.35 -8.89 7.50
C ASP A 126 20.01 -7.71 6.53
N TRP A 127 18.72 -7.45 6.29
CA TRP A 127 18.24 -6.39 5.41
C TRP A 127 17.79 -5.15 6.15
N ASN A 128 17.11 -5.32 7.28
CA ASN A 128 16.61 -4.22 8.11
C ASN A 128 16.24 -4.71 9.52
N ASP A 129 16.15 -3.79 10.45
CA ASP A 129 15.73 -4.09 11.82
C ASP A 129 14.22 -3.87 12.07
N MET A 130 13.43 -3.69 11.02
CA MET A 130 11.97 -3.49 11.12
C MET A 130 11.27 -4.57 11.97
N PRO A 131 11.66 -5.87 11.91
CA PRO A 131 11.07 -6.90 12.78
C PRO A 131 11.24 -6.63 14.29
N LEU A 132 12.22 -5.84 14.67
CA LEU A 132 12.52 -5.50 16.07
C LEU A 132 11.91 -4.15 16.51
N ARG A 133 11.32 -3.38 15.57
CA ARG A 133 10.78 -2.06 15.84
C ARG A 133 9.29 -2.10 16.17
N GLY A 134 8.89 -1.25 17.12
CA GLY A 134 7.48 -1.11 17.51
C GLY A 134 6.55 -0.64 16.38
N LEU A 135 7.11 -0.08 15.31
CA LEU A 135 6.35 0.36 14.14
C LEU A 135 5.73 -0.81 13.35
N LEU A 136 6.37 -1.99 13.28
CA LEU A 136 5.96 -3.07 12.37
C LEU A 136 4.50 -3.49 12.57
N VAL A 137 4.11 -3.79 13.81
CA VAL A 137 2.76 -4.32 14.09
C VAL A 137 1.66 -3.31 13.75
N PRO A 138 1.70 -2.04 14.22
CA PRO A 138 0.69 -1.06 13.85
C PRO A 138 0.69 -0.74 12.35
N LEU A 139 1.86 -0.75 11.70
CA LEU A 139 1.97 -0.57 10.25
C LEU A 139 1.27 -1.70 9.51
N MET A 140 1.60 -2.96 9.81
CA MET A 140 1.00 -4.13 9.17
C MET A 140 -0.52 -4.17 9.36
N TYR A 141 -0.99 -3.89 10.59
CA TYR A 141 -2.43 -3.78 10.86
C TYR A 141 -3.09 -2.71 9.95
N LYS A 142 -2.48 -1.53 9.85
CA LYS A 142 -2.98 -0.44 9.01
C LYS A 142 -3.03 -0.84 7.54
N LEU A 143 -1.96 -1.46 7.01
CA LEU A 143 -1.90 -1.91 5.62
C LEU A 143 -2.93 -3.00 5.32
N LEU A 144 -3.17 -3.93 6.24
CA LEU A 144 -4.21 -4.96 6.12
C LEU A 144 -5.61 -4.33 6.05
N VAL A 145 -5.90 -3.37 6.92
CA VAL A 145 -7.18 -2.65 6.89
C VAL A 145 -7.35 -1.89 5.58
N LEU A 146 -6.32 -1.16 5.14
CA LEU A 146 -6.36 -0.38 3.89
C LEU A 146 -6.40 -1.25 2.63
N GLY A 147 -5.82 -2.45 2.68
CA GLY A 147 -5.85 -3.42 1.58
C GLY A 147 -7.16 -4.18 1.47
N GLY A 148 -7.86 -4.38 2.59
CA GLY A 148 -9.12 -5.13 2.64
C GLY A 148 -10.38 -4.30 2.52
N THR A 149 -10.25 -2.96 2.49
CA THR A 149 -11.41 -2.05 2.49
C THR A 149 -11.25 -0.95 1.45
N ASP A 150 -12.34 -0.57 0.81
CA ASP A 150 -12.40 0.70 0.09
C ASP A 150 -12.17 1.85 1.08
N GLU A 151 -11.07 2.56 0.93
CA GLU A 151 -10.64 3.64 1.86
C GLU A 151 -11.75 4.66 2.15
N VAL A 152 -12.59 4.93 1.17
CA VAL A 152 -13.63 5.95 1.26
C VAL A 152 -14.85 5.45 2.04
N ASN A 153 -15.14 4.15 1.96
CA ASN A 153 -16.37 3.58 2.51
C ASN A 153 -16.22 3.00 3.93
N SER A 154 -15.02 2.69 4.38
CA SER A 154 -14.76 1.96 5.62
C SER A 154 -14.51 2.83 6.86
N MET A 155 -14.21 4.13 6.70
CA MET A 155 -13.99 4.98 7.88
C MET A 155 -15.30 5.21 8.65
N PRO A 156 -15.36 4.86 9.94
CA PRO A 156 -16.55 5.14 10.76
C PRO A 156 -16.79 6.64 10.82
N VAL A 157 -18.00 7.05 10.55
CA VAL A 157 -18.42 8.45 10.64
C VAL A 157 -19.00 8.71 12.02
N LYS A 158 -18.56 9.77 12.68
CA LYS A 158 -19.18 10.23 13.92
C LYS A 158 -20.61 10.68 13.64
N LEU A 159 -21.51 10.32 14.53
CA LEU A 159 -22.93 10.71 14.45
C LEU A 159 -23.06 12.22 14.21
N GLY A 160 -23.88 12.62 13.26
CA GLY A 160 -24.12 14.02 12.90
C GLY A 160 -23.09 14.64 11.94
N ARG A 161 -22.17 13.85 11.38
CA ARG A 161 -21.24 14.30 10.33
C ARG A 161 -21.71 13.79 8.95
N VAL A 162 -21.51 14.61 7.93
CA VAL A 162 -21.72 14.22 6.53
C VAL A 162 -20.53 13.37 6.08
N LYS A 163 -20.79 12.25 5.44
CA LYS A 163 -19.79 11.43 4.76
C LYS A 163 -19.97 11.60 3.26
N TRP A 164 -18.90 12.02 2.60
CA TRP A 164 -18.83 12.03 1.14
C TRP A 164 -18.34 10.66 0.67
N ILE A 165 -19.06 10.04 -0.24
CA ILE A 165 -18.69 8.78 -0.89
C ILE A 165 -18.31 9.13 -2.33
N THR A 166 -17.07 8.83 -2.71
CA THR A 166 -16.63 8.98 -4.10
C THR A 166 -16.89 7.66 -4.82
N LEU A 167 -17.67 7.71 -5.88
CA LEU A 167 -17.95 6.56 -6.72
C LEU A 167 -17.06 6.60 -7.96
N ASP A 168 -16.53 5.44 -8.36
CA ASP A 168 -15.83 5.33 -9.64
C ASP A 168 -16.86 5.46 -10.78
N GLY A 169 -16.48 6.13 -11.88
CA GLY A 169 -17.40 6.47 -12.98
C GLY A 169 -18.15 5.29 -13.60
N ASN A 170 -17.67 4.05 -13.39
CA ASN A 170 -18.36 2.81 -13.79
C ASN A 170 -19.46 2.35 -12.81
N GLU A 171 -19.48 2.92 -11.60
CA GLU A 171 -20.43 2.59 -10.54
C GLU A 171 -21.57 3.63 -10.43
N VAL A 172 -21.48 4.72 -11.17
CA VAL A 172 -22.50 5.79 -11.16
C VAL A 172 -23.77 5.25 -11.81
N LYS A 173 -24.73 4.89 -10.97
CA LYS A 173 -26.11 4.60 -11.37
C LYS A 173 -26.93 5.86 -11.26
N SER A 174 -28.02 5.94 -12.06
CA SER A 174 -28.95 7.06 -11.98
C SER A 174 -29.64 7.20 -10.63
N GLU A 175 -29.75 6.10 -9.89
CA GLU A 175 -30.43 6.02 -8.59
C GLU A 175 -29.72 5.02 -7.67
N TRP A 176 -29.59 5.37 -6.40
CA TRP A 176 -29.03 4.54 -5.34
C TRP A 176 -30.06 4.30 -4.25
N GLU A 177 -30.24 3.06 -3.82
CA GLU A 177 -31.05 2.70 -2.67
C GLU A 177 -30.17 2.69 -1.41
N VAL A 178 -30.54 3.51 -0.42
CA VAL A 178 -29.89 3.54 0.88
C VAL A 178 -30.86 2.97 1.91
N GLU A 179 -30.47 1.88 2.57
CA GLU A 179 -31.23 1.25 3.63
C GLU A 179 -30.67 1.65 5.00
N SER A 180 -31.54 2.18 5.86
CA SER A 180 -31.17 2.47 7.25
C SER A 180 -31.14 1.19 8.09
N PRO A 181 -30.46 1.16 9.26
CA PRO A 181 -30.52 0.03 10.18
C PRO A 181 -31.93 -0.34 10.68
N SER A 182 -32.87 0.58 10.55
CA SER A 182 -34.29 0.36 10.86
C SER A 182 -35.10 -0.20 9.67
N GLY A 183 -34.42 -0.50 8.53
CA GLY A 183 -35.06 -1.04 7.34
C GLY A 183 -35.77 0.00 6.45
N ILE A 184 -35.62 1.29 6.74
CA ILE A 184 -36.16 2.36 5.88
C ILE A 184 -35.27 2.52 4.66
N LYS A 185 -35.86 2.40 3.46
CA LYS A 185 -35.20 2.54 2.18
C LYS A 185 -35.47 3.91 1.58
N ASN A 186 -34.44 4.61 1.19
CA ASN A 186 -34.48 5.90 0.50
C ASN A 186 -33.74 5.80 -0.83
N LEU A 187 -34.31 6.36 -1.90
CA LEU A 187 -33.64 6.53 -3.18
C LEU A 187 -32.89 7.86 -3.17
N ILE A 188 -31.63 7.80 -3.56
CA ILE A 188 -30.76 8.97 -3.67
C ILE A 188 -30.26 9.04 -5.11
N VAL A 189 -30.33 10.24 -5.69
CA VAL A 189 -29.71 10.56 -6.98
C VAL A 189 -28.39 11.24 -6.65
N PRO A 190 -27.23 10.71 -7.11
CA PRO A 190 -25.94 11.37 -6.96
C PRO A 190 -25.91 12.68 -7.74
N ASP A 191 -25.28 13.71 -7.16
CA ASP A 191 -25.02 14.99 -7.82
C ASP A 191 -23.83 14.91 -8.78
#